data_2229aef9289e18c12ea27e4f8537ace3
#
_entry.id   2229aef9289e18c12ea27e4f8537ace3
#
_cell.length_a   1.000
_cell.length_b   1.000
_cell.length_c   1.000
_cell.angle_alpha   90.00
_cell.angle_beta   90.00
_cell.angle_gamma   90.00
#
_symmetry.space_group_name_H-M   'P 1'
#
loop_
_entity.id
_entity.type
_entity.pdbx_description
1 polymer ?
#
loop_
_entity_poly.entity_id
_entity_poly.type
_entity_poly.pdbx_seq_one_letter_code
_entity_poly.pdbx_strand_id
1 'polypeptide(L)'
;MNAPGFSTWWVRLGQLAGLAALTLLGAFDLRYGLYTGVSAAEALRALVQVGLALMTAVVWLPVHRQGSRSLPLAALVLGATSLAVTFGFLVLSTSGSYLLGGSWGLAESAGMIAVVFVVTRWAAARLAPWAAVLAALAAAALPLRAGADYVYVIFGLLQALAAIGAAAVGIYLRVVAAGRERAIALVRAEQRAEFARDLHDFIAHHVTGIVVQAQGARFVAEQDPQRVIVALEQIERAGAETMASMRRMVGVLRNPDAPPDAPLAPLAGVADLAPLLQGHNDTTNAPARLYVDGPLDELPVEVSTSAYRVVMEGLTNARQHAPDARSVAVSVRRTPDWLLVRVADDGATPRTAPARGHGFGLLGLTERVRALGGTITAGPGISGGWVLDAAFPLRSAAVAR
;
A
#
# COMPACT_ATOMS: atom_id res chain seq x y z
N MET A 1 -11.14 3.23 -2.02
CA MET A 1 -10.96 1.92 -2.67
C MET A 1 -10.22 2.13 -3.98
N ASN A 2 -8.91 1.98 -4.01
CA ASN A 2 -8.14 1.85 -5.24
C ASN A 2 -7.40 0.53 -5.09
N ALA A 3 -7.80 -0.45 -5.88
CA ALA A 3 -7.16 -1.76 -5.92
C ALA A 3 -5.68 -1.57 -6.29
N PRO A 4 -4.73 -1.96 -5.44
CA PRO A 4 -3.30 -1.79 -5.71
C PRO A 4 -2.81 -2.58 -6.93
N GLY A 5 -3.64 -3.45 -7.51
CA GLY A 5 -3.32 -4.25 -8.68
C GLY A 5 -3.45 -3.54 -10.03
N PHE A 6 -4.34 -2.55 -10.16
CA PHE A 6 -4.62 -1.93 -11.47
C PHE A 6 -3.53 -0.93 -11.89
N SER A 7 -2.96 -0.17 -10.95
CA SER A 7 -1.90 0.79 -11.26
C SER A 7 -0.55 0.13 -11.55
N THR A 8 -0.25 -0.97 -10.89
CA THR A 8 1.00 -1.74 -11.09
C THR A 8 1.02 -2.48 -12.42
N TRP A 9 -0.14 -2.92 -12.91
CA TRP A 9 -0.26 -3.61 -14.19
C TRP A 9 0.04 -2.69 -15.36
N TRP A 10 -0.52 -1.47 -15.38
CA TRP A 10 -0.24 -0.48 -16.43
C TRP A 10 1.22 -0.03 -16.48
N VAL A 11 1.86 0.10 -15.31
CA VAL A 11 3.31 0.42 -15.24
C VAL A 11 4.13 -0.72 -15.83
N ARG A 12 3.82 -1.97 -15.50
CA ARG A 12 4.50 -3.15 -16.06
C ARG A 12 4.28 -3.28 -17.56
N LEU A 13 3.06 -3.03 -18.04
CA LEU A 13 2.75 -3.04 -19.45
C LEU A 13 3.54 -1.96 -20.20
N GLY A 14 3.63 -0.75 -19.66
CA GLY A 14 4.45 0.32 -20.22
C GLY A 14 5.94 -0.02 -20.26
N GLN A 15 6.47 -0.67 -19.24
CA GLN A 15 7.86 -1.15 -19.19
C GLN A 15 8.11 -2.24 -20.23
N LEU A 16 7.21 -3.21 -20.36
CA LEU A 16 7.31 -4.27 -21.36
C LEU A 16 7.22 -3.70 -22.79
N ALA A 17 6.30 -2.77 -23.03
CA ALA A 17 6.17 -2.09 -24.31
C ALA A 17 7.44 -1.28 -24.66
N GLY A 18 8.02 -0.58 -23.69
CA GLY A 18 9.28 0.15 -23.86
C GLY A 18 10.47 -0.78 -24.19
N LEU A 19 10.59 -1.90 -23.46
CA LEU A 19 11.62 -2.90 -23.76
C LEU A 19 11.42 -3.55 -25.12
N ALA A 20 10.18 -3.88 -25.49
CA ALA A 20 9.88 -4.41 -26.82
C ALA A 20 10.22 -3.41 -27.94
N ALA A 21 9.91 -2.12 -27.75
CA ALA A 21 10.28 -1.07 -28.70
C ALA A 21 11.79 -0.93 -28.83
N LEU A 22 12.54 -0.95 -27.72
CA LEU A 22 14.03 -0.89 -27.76
C LEU A 22 14.63 -2.12 -28.44
N THR A 23 14.08 -3.32 -28.21
CA THR A 23 14.55 -4.54 -28.87
C THR A 23 14.25 -4.52 -30.37
N LEU A 24 13.10 -4.03 -30.79
CA LEU A 24 12.76 -3.86 -32.21
C LEU A 24 13.66 -2.83 -32.90
N LEU A 25 13.92 -1.68 -32.25
CA LEU A 25 14.84 -0.68 -32.76
C LEU A 25 16.27 -1.23 -32.82
N GLY A 26 16.72 -1.99 -31.84
CA GLY A 26 18.02 -2.63 -31.82
C GLY A 26 18.17 -3.68 -32.96
N ALA A 27 17.13 -4.47 -33.21
CA ALA A 27 17.11 -5.41 -34.34
C ALA A 27 17.12 -4.67 -35.68
N PHE A 28 16.42 -3.55 -35.79
CA PHE A 28 16.45 -2.69 -36.97
C PHE A 28 17.84 -2.09 -37.18
N ASP A 29 18.48 -1.57 -36.14
CA ASP A 29 19.84 -1.03 -36.18
C ASP A 29 20.84 -2.09 -36.66
N LEU A 30 20.75 -3.32 -36.14
CA LEU A 30 21.62 -4.43 -36.58
C LEU A 30 21.37 -4.82 -38.04
N ARG A 31 20.10 -4.81 -38.49
CA ARG A 31 19.75 -5.26 -39.85
C ARG A 31 20.06 -4.23 -40.93
N TYR A 32 19.89 -2.93 -40.62
CA TYR A 32 19.92 -1.86 -41.64
C TYR A 32 20.91 -0.73 -41.38
N GLY A 33 21.39 -0.56 -40.13
CA GLY A 33 22.15 0.61 -39.74
C GLY A 33 23.58 0.38 -39.27
N LEU A 34 23.79 -0.57 -38.37
CA LEU A 34 25.07 -0.68 -37.66
C LEU A 34 26.05 -1.70 -38.24
N TYR A 35 25.56 -2.66 -39.00
CA TYR A 35 26.39 -3.74 -39.52
C TYR A 35 26.17 -3.93 -41.03
N THR A 36 26.95 -3.22 -41.80
CA THR A 36 26.89 -3.27 -43.28
C THR A 36 28.09 -3.92 -43.93
N GLY A 37 29.12 -4.29 -43.17
CA GLY A 37 30.39 -4.72 -43.71
C GLY A 37 31.01 -5.96 -43.05
N VAL A 38 32.13 -6.35 -43.57
CA VAL A 38 32.86 -7.60 -43.27
C VAL A 38 34.10 -7.34 -42.38
N SER A 39 34.34 -6.08 -41.95
CA SER A 39 35.54 -5.75 -41.19
C SER A 39 35.37 -5.94 -39.68
N ALA A 40 36.45 -6.38 -39.00
CA ALA A 40 36.49 -6.51 -37.55
C ALA A 40 36.21 -5.18 -36.81
N ALA A 41 36.58 -4.05 -37.39
CA ALA A 41 36.34 -2.71 -36.83
C ALA A 41 34.86 -2.34 -36.84
N GLU A 42 34.12 -2.72 -37.88
CA GLU A 42 32.65 -2.51 -37.93
C GLU A 42 31.90 -3.40 -36.95
N ALA A 43 32.35 -4.64 -36.80
CA ALA A 43 31.78 -5.55 -35.80
C ALA A 43 31.99 -5.02 -34.36
N LEU A 44 33.19 -4.51 -34.04
CA LEU A 44 33.50 -3.92 -32.74
C LEU A 44 32.62 -2.68 -32.48
N ARG A 45 32.43 -1.83 -33.49
CA ARG A 45 31.57 -0.65 -33.41
C ARG A 45 30.12 -1.00 -33.13
N ALA A 46 29.57 -1.94 -33.90
CA ALA A 46 28.23 -2.46 -33.69
C ALA A 46 28.06 -3.01 -32.26
N LEU A 47 29.04 -3.77 -31.78
CA LEU A 47 29.03 -4.31 -30.43
C LEU A 47 28.99 -3.21 -29.35
N VAL A 48 29.79 -2.15 -29.50
CA VAL A 48 29.82 -1.01 -28.57
C VAL A 48 28.47 -0.28 -28.56
N GLN A 49 27.89 -0.01 -29.73
CA GLN A 49 26.62 0.71 -29.83
C GLN A 49 25.44 -0.12 -29.31
N VAL A 50 25.38 -1.41 -29.63
CA VAL A 50 24.38 -2.33 -29.08
C VAL A 50 24.54 -2.47 -27.56
N GLY A 51 25.79 -2.56 -27.07
CA GLY A 51 26.07 -2.59 -25.65
C GLY A 51 25.55 -1.34 -24.93
N LEU A 52 25.78 -0.15 -25.49
CA LEU A 52 25.25 1.11 -24.93
C LEU A 52 23.72 1.14 -25.00
N ALA A 53 23.11 0.72 -26.09
CA ALA A 53 21.65 0.63 -26.19
C ALA A 53 21.05 -0.33 -25.13
N LEU A 54 21.66 -1.51 -24.92
CA LEU A 54 21.24 -2.43 -23.87
C LEU A 54 21.43 -1.84 -22.47
N MET A 55 22.50 -1.09 -22.24
CA MET A 55 22.71 -0.40 -20.97
C MET A 55 21.63 0.64 -20.67
N THR A 56 21.04 1.29 -21.69
CA THR A 56 19.91 2.19 -21.47
C THR A 56 18.68 1.43 -20.92
N ALA A 57 18.48 0.17 -21.31
CA ALA A 57 17.38 -0.65 -20.83
C ALA A 57 17.48 -0.97 -19.33
N VAL A 58 18.68 -1.00 -18.75
CA VAL A 58 18.87 -1.22 -17.29
C VAL A 58 18.17 -0.14 -16.46
N VAL A 59 18.08 1.08 -16.98
CA VAL A 59 17.40 2.20 -16.29
C VAL A 59 15.88 1.97 -16.17
N TRP A 60 15.31 1.10 -17.02
CA TRP A 60 13.89 0.73 -16.98
C TRP A 60 13.55 -0.38 -15.97
N LEU A 61 14.54 -0.95 -15.31
CA LEU A 61 14.30 -1.99 -14.33
C LEU A 61 13.44 -1.48 -13.16
N PRO A 62 12.54 -2.30 -12.61
CA PRO A 62 11.63 -1.91 -11.53
C PRO A 62 12.32 -1.58 -10.21
N VAL A 63 13.64 -1.77 -10.10
CA VAL A 63 14.47 -1.41 -8.94
C VAL A 63 14.53 0.12 -8.73
N HIS A 64 14.34 0.91 -9.78
CA HIS A 64 14.39 2.38 -9.73
C HIS A 64 13.01 2.95 -9.35
N ARG A 65 12.70 2.92 -8.05
CA ARG A 65 11.50 3.56 -7.49
C ARG A 65 11.76 5.02 -7.13
N GLN A 66 10.68 5.76 -6.82
CA GLN A 66 10.75 7.16 -6.38
C GLN A 66 11.83 7.38 -5.32
N GLY A 67 12.69 8.39 -5.54
CA GLY A 67 13.78 8.73 -4.64
C GLY A 67 15.03 7.87 -4.75
N SER A 68 15.15 7.01 -5.79
CA SER A 68 16.35 6.20 -6.02
C SER A 68 17.61 7.07 -6.12
N ARG A 69 18.62 6.75 -5.32
CA ARG A 69 19.94 7.40 -5.35
C ARG A 69 20.86 6.81 -6.42
N SER A 70 20.65 5.57 -6.83
CA SER A 70 21.44 4.88 -7.85
C SER A 70 21.07 5.31 -9.26
N LEU A 71 19.82 5.66 -9.52
CA LEU A 71 19.32 6.06 -10.83
C LEU A 71 20.06 7.25 -11.44
N PRO A 72 20.26 8.41 -10.77
CA PRO A 72 20.98 9.53 -11.35
C PRO A 72 22.47 9.20 -11.57
N LEU A 73 23.09 8.37 -10.74
CA LEU A 73 24.47 7.93 -10.93
C LEU A 73 24.60 7.04 -12.16
N ALA A 74 23.71 6.06 -12.33
CA ALA A 74 23.69 5.22 -13.51
C ALA A 74 23.49 6.03 -14.80
N ALA A 75 22.58 7.01 -14.77
CA ALA A 75 22.34 7.89 -15.92
C ALA A 75 23.54 8.81 -16.23
N LEU A 76 24.24 9.31 -15.20
CA LEU A 76 25.49 10.09 -15.38
C LEU A 76 26.58 9.26 -16.01
N VAL A 77 26.81 8.04 -15.53
CA VAL A 77 27.81 7.13 -16.09
C VAL A 77 27.47 6.79 -17.54
N LEU A 78 26.20 6.46 -17.81
CA LEU A 78 25.74 6.13 -19.15
C LEU A 78 25.87 7.29 -20.12
N GLY A 79 25.43 8.50 -19.72
CA GLY A 79 25.56 9.72 -20.53
C GLY A 79 27.01 10.08 -20.79
N ALA A 80 27.88 10.01 -19.78
CA ALA A 80 29.31 10.30 -19.93
C ALA A 80 29.99 9.27 -20.88
N THR A 81 29.65 7.99 -20.73
CA THR A 81 30.21 6.94 -21.61
C THR A 81 29.76 7.13 -23.03
N SER A 82 28.47 7.41 -23.28
CA SER A 82 27.96 7.67 -24.64
C SER A 82 28.59 8.90 -25.28
N LEU A 83 28.78 9.99 -24.53
CA LEU A 83 29.49 11.19 -25.02
C LEU A 83 30.95 10.90 -25.31
N ALA A 84 31.65 10.18 -24.43
CA ALA A 84 33.05 9.81 -24.63
C ALA A 84 33.22 8.95 -25.90
N VAL A 85 32.33 8.00 -26.13
CA VAL A 85 32.30 7.18 -27.37
C VAL A 85 32.03 8.08 -28.58
N THR A 86 31.08 9.00 -28.51
CA THR A 86 30.78 9.95 -29.59
C THR A 86 31.98 10.81 -29.94
N PHE A 87 32.65 11.37 -28.91
CA PHE A 87 33.86 12.16 -29.12
C PHE A 87 34.99 11.32 -29.71
N GLY A 88 35.19 10.09 -29.25
CA GLY A 88 36.17 9.15 -29.81
C GLY A 88 35.96 8.91 -31.31
N PHE A 89 34.72 8.65 -31.72
CA PHE A 89 34.38 8.47 -33.14
C PHE A 89 34.62 9.74 -33.95
N LEU A 90 34.28 10.92 -33.40
CA LEU A 90 34.52 12.19 -34.09
C LEU A 90 36.02 12.43 -34.33
N VAL A 91 36.86 12.23 -33.31
CA VAL A 91 38.33 12.39 -33.42
C VAL A 91 38.93 11.38 -34.43
N LEU A 92 38.49 10.13 -34.40
CA LEU A 92 38.97 9.12 -35.33
C LEU A 92 38.53 9.42 -36.77
N SER A 93 37.35 9.96 -36.99
CA SER A 93 36.87 10.34 -38.32
C SER A 93 37.67 11.51 -38.91
N THR A 94 38.10 12.48 -38.13
CA THR A 94 38.91 13.62 -38.57
C THR A 94 40.36 13.26 -38.86
N SER A 95 40.89 12.14 -38.33
CA SER A 95 42.25 11.66 -38.57
C SER A 95 42.38 10.85 -39.85
N GLY A 96 41.41 10.85 -40.76
CA GLY A 96 41.48 10.23 -42.07
C GLY A 96 41.25 8.70 -42.08
N SER A 97 40.84 8.16 -40.99
CA SER A 97 40.49 6.72 -40.87
C SER A 97 39.07 6.49 -41.41
N TYR A 98 38.93 6.40 -42.74
CA TYR A 98 37.66 6.08 -43.43
C TYR A 98 37.02 4.74 -43.02
N LEU A 99 37.76 3.93 -42.28
CA LEU A 99 37.28 2.65 -41.72
C LEU A 99 36.16 2.79 -40.69
N LEU A 100 35.85 4.01 -40.20
CA LEU A 100 34.89 4.28 -39.13
C LEU A 100 33.68 5.09 -39.60
N GLY A 101 33.36 5.11 -40.88
CA GLY A 101 32.19 5.81 -41.47
C GLY A 101 30.88 5.37 -40.88
N GLY A 102 30.14 6.24 -40.54
CA GLY A 102 28.96 6.84 -40.19
C GLY A 102 27.66 6.05 -39.97
N SER A 103 27.48 5.46 -38.81
CA SER A 103 26.11 5.15 -38.36
C SER A 103 25.91 5.46 -36.85
N TRP A 104 24.69 5.85 -36.48
CA TRP A 104 24.31 5.94 -35.07
C TRP A 104 23.11 5.03 -34.82
N GLY A 105 22.97 4.52 -33.59
CA GLY A 105 21.89 3.61 -33.20
C GLY A 105 20.60 4.35 -32.84
N LEU A 106 19.49 3.97 -33.44
CA LEU A 106 18.16 4.46 -33.08
C LEU A 106 17.73 3.93 -31.71
N ALA A 107 18.12 2.70 -31.37
CA ALA A 107 17.85 2.11 -30.05
C ALA A 107 18.56 2.88 -28.93
N GLU A 108 19.84 3.27 -29.11
CA GLU A 108 20.56 4.10 -28.14
C GLU A 108 19.94 5.48 -28.04
N SER A 109 19.54 6.10 -29.16
CA SER A 109 18.86 7.40 -29.19
C SER A 109 17.54 7.37 -28.40
N ALA A 110 16.66 6.43 -28.70
CA ALA A 110 15.40 6.24 -27.98
C ALA A 110 15.64 5.92 -26.51
N GLY A 111 16.62 5.07 -26.22
CA GLY A 111 17.01 4.71 -24.86
C GLY A 111 17.49 5.90 -24.04
N MET A 112 18.33 6.78 -24.61
CA MET A 112 18.81 7.99 -23.93
C MET A 112 17.68 8.99 -23.66
N ILE A 113 16.78 9.20 -24.60
CA ILE A 113 15.59 10.04 -24.42
C ILE A 113 14.71 9.45 -23.29
N ALA A 114 14.56 8.15 -23.26
CA ALA A 114 13.84 7.47 -22.21
C ALA A 114 14.53 7.59 -20.83
N VAL A 115 15.88 7.57 -20.77
CA VAL A 115 16.66 7.84 -19.56
C VAL A 115 16.35 9.25 -19.02
N VAL A 116 16.28 10.25 -19.88
CA VAL A 116 15.91 11.63 -19.49
C VAL A 116 14.54 11.64 -18.83
N PHE A 117 13.54 10.99 -19.42
CA PHE A 117 12.21 10.88 -18.84
C PHE A 117 12.22 10.18 -17.47
N VAL A 118 12.89 9.03 -17.37
CA VAL A 118 12.94 8.22 -16.13
C VAL A 118 13.62 8.99 -15.01
N VAL A 119 14.74 9.66 -15.30
CA VAL A 119 15.49 10.46 -14.33
C VAL A 119 14.66 11.63 -13.82
N THR A 120 14.04 12.40 -14.70
CA THR A 120 13.21 13.55 -14.31
C THR A 120 11.98 13.13 -13.51
N ARG A 121 11.43 11.94 -13.78
CA ARG A 121 10.23 11.42 -13.13
C ARG A 121 10.51 10.84 -11.74
N TRP A 122 11.60 10.06 -11.55
CA TRP A 122 11.81 9.23 -10.35
C TRP A 122 13.11 9.46 -9.58
N ALA A 123 14.13 10.12 -10.14
CA ALA A 123 15.41 10.26 -9.47
C ALA A 123 15.37 11.18 -8.25
N ALA A 124 16.28 10.94 -7.29
CA ALA A 124 16.48 11.81 -6.14
C ALA A 124 16.95 13.21 -6.57
N ALA A 125 16.45 14.25 -5.91
CA ALA A 125 16.46 15.64 -6.40
C ALA A 125 17.85 16.24 -6.68
N ARG A 126 18.92 15.88 -5.93
CA ARG A 126 20.21 16.59 -6.00
C ARG A 126 20.98 16.37 -7.30
N LEU A 127 21.04 15.15 -7.81
CA LEU A 127 21.80 14.78 -9.02
C LEU A 127 20.93 14.66 -10.27
N ALA A 128 19.60 14.61 -10.11
CA ALA A 128 18.65 14.43 -11.21
C ALA A 128 18.80 15.45 -12.35
N PRO A 129 18.93 16.77 -12.11
CA PRO A 129 19.05 17.75 -13.19
C PRO A 129 20.34 17.55 -13.99
N TRP A 130 21.46 17.30 -13.32
CA TRP A 130 22.74 17.05 -14.00
C TRP A 130 22.73 15.78 -14.83
N ALA A 131 22.13 14.71 -14.29
CA ALA A 131 21.98 13.45 -15.00
C ALA A 131 21.06 13.57 -16.23
N ALA A 132 19.96 14.33 -16.10
CA ALA A 132 19.05 14.58 -17.21
C ALA A 132 19.71 15.42 -18.31
N VAL A 133 20.43 16.50 -17.94
CA VAL A 133 21.16 17.35 -18.89
C VAL A 133 22.23 16.53 -19.62
N LEU A 134 23.01 15.73 -18.89
CA LEU A 134 24.07 14.93 -19.50
C LEU A 134 23.50 13.85 -20.47
N ALA A 135 22.42 13.19 -20.09
CA ALA A 135 21.74 12.23 -20.95
C ALA A 135 21.11 12.90 -22.20
N ALA A 136 20.54 14.11 -22.04
CA ALA A 136 20.00 14.88 -23.16
C ALA A 136 21.11 15.33 -24.13
N LEU A 137 22.25 15.81 -23.60
CA LEU A 137 23.42 16.13 -24.42
C LEU A 137 23.97 14.90 -25.14
N ALA A 138 24.02 13.74 -24.47
CA ALA A 138 24.42 12.50 -25.08
C ALA A 138 23.47 12.13 -26.22
N ALA A 139 22.15 12.19 -26.01
CA ALA A 139 21.16 11.93 -27.05
C ALA A 139 21.35 12.86 -28.27
N ALA A 140 21.49 14.15 -28.03
CA ALA A 140 21.69 15.15 -29.10
C ALA A 140 22.98 14.95 -29.90
N ALA A 141 24.04 14.44 -29.26
CA ALA A 141 25.33 14.22 -29.90
C ALA A 141 25.39 12.91 -30.67
N LEU A 142 24.50 11.93 -30.46
CA LEU A 142 24.54 10.62 -31.10
C LEU A 142 24.62 10.66 -32.64
N PRO A 143 23.82 11.50 -33.36
CA PRO A 143 23.92 11.56 -34.82
C PRO A 143 25.29 12.01 -35.35
N LEU A 144 26.07 12.77 -34.56
CA LEU A 144 27.42 13.21 -34.95
C LEU A 144 28.42 12.06 -35.13
N ARG A 145 28.09 10.84 -34.64
CA ARG A 145 28.86 9.63 -34.93
C ARG A 145 28.81 9.25 -36.40
N ALA A 146 27.74 9.63 -37.10
CA ALA A 146 27.59 9.36 -38.52
C ALA A 146 28.25 10.42 -39.40
N GLY A 147 28.51 11.59 -38.90
CA GLY A 147 29.16 12.71 -39.57
C GLY A 147 28.83 14.04 -38.97
N ALA A 148 29.53 15.09 -39.42
CA ALA A 148 29.29 16.46 -38.99
C ALA A 148 28.51 17.29 -40.05
N ASP A 149 27.94 16.65 -41.05
CA ASP A 149 27.13 17.29 -42.06
C ASP A 149 25.85 17.88 -41.50
N TYR A 150 25.30 18.89 -42.14
CA TYR A 150 24.09 19.59 -41.69
C TYR A 150 22.90 18.65 -41.40
N VAL A 151 22.80 17.54 -42.11
CA VAL A 151 21.75 16.54 -41.93
C VAL A 151 21.83 15.90 -40.53
N TYR A 152 23.03 15.51 -40.08
CA TYR A 152 23.21 14.91 -38.74
C TYR A 152 23.07 15.93 -37.63
N VAL A 153 23.43 17.19 -37.88
CA VAL A 153 23.16 18.30 -36.94
C VAL A 153 21.65 18.49 -36.77
N ILE A 154 20.86 18.44 -37.84
CA ILE A 154 19.38 18.53 -37.79
C ILE A 154 18.84 17.37 -36.95
N PHE A 155 19.29 16.13 -37.17
CA PHE A 155 18.85 15.00 -36.34
C PHE A 155 19.25 15.18 -34.87
N GLY A 156 20.41 15.72 -34.59
CA GLY A 156 20.83 16.05 -33.22
C GLY A 156 19.92 17.07 -32.54
N LEU A 157 19.53 18.12 -33.28
CA LEU A 157 18.57 19.12 -32.79
C LEU A 157 17.17 18.52 -32.55
N LEU A 158 16.69 17.63 -33.42
CA LEU A 158 15.44 16.91 -33.23
C LEU A 158 15.49 16.01 -32.00
N GLN A 159 16.59 15.30 -31.77
CA GLN A 159 16.79 14.50 -30.55
C GLN A 159 16.87 15.38 -29.28
N ALA A 160 17.52 16.54 -29.35
CA ALA A 160 17.53 17.49 -28.26
C ALA A 160 16.10 17.95 -27.92
N LEU A 161 15.30 18.30 -28.94
CA LEU A 161 13.90 18.69 -28.74
C LEU A 161 13.07 17.54 -28.14
N ALA A 162 13.26 16.31 -28.59
CA ALA A 162 12.62 15.13 -28.05
C ALA A 162 13.03 14.88 -26.59
N ALA A 163 14.30 15.07 -26.23
CA ALA A 163 14.80 14.97 -24.87
C ALA A 163 14.20 16.05 -23.94
N ILE A 164 14.07 17.29 -24.42
CA ILE A 164 13.40 18.38 -23.71
C ILE A 164 11.93 18.02 -23.47
N GLY A 165 11.22 17.51 -24.49
CA GLY A 165 9.85 17.03 -24.38
C GLY A 165 9.71 15.93 -23.34
N ALA A 166 10.61 14.93 -23.38
CA ALA A 166 10.66 13.84 -22.42
C ALA A 166 10.89 14.34 -20.97
N ALA A 167 11.80 15.31 -20.81
CA ALA A 167 12.04 15.97 -19.51
C ALA A 167 10.80 16.71 -19.01
N ALA A 168 10.16 17.48 -19.87
CA ALA A 168 8.95 18.25 -19.54
C ALA A 168 7.82 17.32 -19.09
N VAL A 169 7.57 16.23 -19.81
CA VAL A 169 6.56 15.22 -19.43
C VAL A 169 6.93 14.54 -18.11
N GLY A 170 8.19 14.17 -17.91
CA GLY A 170 8.67 13.56 -16.67
C GLY A 170 8.45 14.49 -15.46
N ILE A 171 8.84 15.76 -15.57
CA ILE A 171 8.63 16.78 -14.54
C ILE A 171 7.14 17.03 -14.30
N TYR A 172 6.34 17.18 -15.35
CA TYR A 172 4.89 17.38 -15.24
C TYR A 172 4.22 16.27 -14.44
N LEU A 173 4.49 15.02 -14.82
CA LEU A 173 3.93 13.86 -14.11
C LEU A 173 4.41 13.78 -12.65
N ARG A 174 5.64 14.20 -12.37
CA ARG A 174 6.18 14.29 -11.01
C ARG A 174 5.43 15.33 -10.18
N VAL A 175 5.21 16.52 -10.73
CA VAL A 175 4.51 17.62 -10.05
C VAL A 175 3.05 17.25 -9.80
N VAL A 176 2.37 16.65 -10.78
CA VAL A 176 0.98 16.17 -10.63
C VAL A 176 0.87 15.11 -9.54
N ALA A 177 1.80 14.14 -9.50
CA ALA A 177 1.79 13.12 -8.46
C ALA A 177 2.00 13.71 -7.06
N ALA A 178 3.01 14.60 -6.91
CA ALA A 178 3.28 15.29 -5.66
C ALA A 178 2.11 16.19 -5.22
N GLY A 179 1.43 16.84 -6.18
CA GLY A 179 0.23 17.63 -5.91
C GLY A 179 -0.93 16.79 -5.37
N ARG A 180 -1.16 15.61 -5.95
CA ARG A 180 -2.19 14.67 -5.47
C ARG A 180 -1.91 14.18 -4.06
N GLU A 181 -0.67 13.81 -3.76
CA GLU A 181 -0.27 13.37 -2.41
C GLU A 181 -0.51 14.48 -1.37
N ARG A 182 -0.13 15.73 -1.71
CA ARG A 182 -0.38 16.89 -0.84
C ARG A 182 -1.86 17.15 -0.64
N ALA A 183 -2.68 17.10 -1.70
CA ALA A 183 -4.12 17.29 -1.61
C ALA A 183 -4.77 16.25 -0.70
N ILE A 184 -4.41 14.96 -0.83
CA ILE A 184 -4.89 13.90 0.07
C ILE A 184 -4.46 14.16 1.52
N ALA A 185 -3.21 14.58 1.74
CA ALA A 185 -2.72 14.89 3.08
C ALA A 185 -3.46 16.07 3.71
N LEU A 186 -3.78 17.12 2.93
CA LEU A 186 -4.56 18.28 3.38
C LEU A 186 -5.98 17.88 3.77
N VAL A 187 -6.69 17.12 2.92
CA VAL A 187 -8.05 16.64 3.23
C VAL A 187 -8.05 15.82 4.52
N ARG A 188 -7.07 14.93 4.70
CA ARG A 188 -6.95 14.15 5.95
C ARG A 188 -6.67 15.02 7.17
N ALA A 189 -5.86 16.08 7.03
CA ALA A 189 -5.58 17.00 8.11
C ALA A 189 -6.82 17.82 8.47
N GLU A 190 -7.59 18.28 7.49
CA GLU A 190 -8.84 19.02 7.68
C GLU A 190 -9.91 18.17 8.37
N GLN A 191 -10.11 16.94 7.91
CA GLN A 191 -11.02 15.98 8.57
C GLN A 191 -10.65 15.72 10.03
N ARG A 192 -9.33 15.60 10.34
CA ARG A 192 -8.88 15.46 11.73
C ARG A 192 -9.18 16.69 12.57
N ALA A 193 -8.99 17.89 12.00
CA ALA A 193 -9.26 19.15 12.71
C ALA A 193 -10.76 19.39 12.94
N GLU A 194 -11.60 19.04 11.98
CA GLU A 194 -13.07 19.08 12.10
C GLU A 194 -13.53 18.12 13.20
N PHE A 195 -13.08 16.87 13.15
CA PHE A 195 -13.42 15.88 14.14
C PHE A 195 -12.95 16.26 15.57
N ALA A 196 -11.77 16.90 15.69
CA ALA A 196 -11.31 17.39 17.00
C ALA A 196 -12.22 18.50 17.56
N ARG A 197 -12.80 19.34 16.71
CA ARG A 197 -13.79 20.34 17.11
C ARG A 197 -15.10 19.69 17.54
N ASP A 198 -15.62 18.76 16.75
CA ASP A 198 -16.86 18.03 17.10
C ASP A 198 -16.73 17.29 18.43
N LEU A 199 -15.57 16.66 18.66
CA LEU A 199 -15.28 15.99 19.93
C LEU A 199 -15.22 16.99 21.09
N HIS A 200 -14.60 18.16 20.88
CA HIS A 200 -14.54 19.20 21.90
C HIS A 200 -15.92 19.72 22.27
N ASP A 201 -16.76 20.00 21.28
CA ASP A 201 -18.13 20.50 21.48
C ASP A 201 -19.02 19.45 22.15
N PHE A 202 -18.88 18.18 21.78
CA PHE A 202 -19.55 17.06 22.43
C PHE A 202 -19.17 16.96 23.91
N ILE A 203 -17.88 17.03 24.24
CA ILE A 203 -17.38 16.98 25.62
C ILE A 203 -17.91 18.17 26.40
N ALA A 204 -17.76 19.39 25.87
CA ALA A 204 -18.17 20.62 26.53
C ALA A 204 -19.67 20.59 26.87
N HIS A 205 -20.52 20.13 25.97
CA HIS A 205 -21.96 20.00 26.18
C HIS A 205 -22.30 19.04 27.33
N HIS A 206 -21.72 17.84 27.31
CA HIS A 206 -22.02 16.82 28.31
C HIS A 206 -21.47 17.15 29.70
N VAL A 207 -20.23 17.69 29.76
CA VAL A 207 -19.62 18.13 31.01
C VAL A 207 -20.42 19.27 31.62
N THR A 208 -20.88 20.23 30.82
CA THR A 208 -21.75 21.33 31.30
C THR A 208 -23.06 20.78 31.87
N GLY A 209 -23.69 19.80 31.21
CA GLY A 209 -24.90 19.15 31.71
C GLY A 209 -24.67 18.46 33.07
N ILE A 210 -23.56 17.73 33.23
CA ILE A 210 -23.18 17.10 34.51
C ILE A 210 -22.98 18.13 35.62
N VAL A 211 -22.30 19.24 35.31
CA VAL A 211 -22.07 20.33 36.28
C VAL A 211 -23.38 20.96 36.73
N VAL A 212 -24.30 21.23 35.80
CA VAL A 212 -25.63 21.80 36.14
C VAL A 212 -26.44 20.83 37.02
N GLN A 213 -26.44 19.54 36.70
CA GLN A 213 -27.12 18.52 37.54
C GLN A 213 -26.50 18.43 38.95
N ALA A 214 -25.16 18.46 39.04
CA ALA A 214 -24.47 18.45 40.32
C ALA A 214 -24.78 19.71 41.16
N GLN A 215 -24.88 20.88 40.55
CA GLN A 215 -25.27 22.12 41.21
C GLN A 215 -26.73 22.06 41.71
N GLY A 216 -27.64 21.52 40.86
CA GLY A 216 -29.05 21.30 41.23
C GLY A 216 -29.20 20.33 42.41
N ALA A 217 -28.48 19.20 42.38
CA ALA A 217 -28.46 18.24 43.48
C ALA A 217 -27.99 18.87 44.81
N ARG A 218 -26.92 19.71 44.73
CA ARG A 218 -26.39 20.42 45.88
C ARG A 218 -27.41 21.42 46.48
N PHE A 219 -28.20 22.09 45.62
CA PHE A 219 -29.20 23.07 46.08
C PHE A 219 -30.35 22.42 46.85
N VAL A 220 -30.78 21.20 46.47
CA VAL A 220 -31.90 20.50 47.14
C VAL A 220 -31.44 19.56 48.25
N ALA A 221 -30.16 19.46 48.54
CA ALA A 221 -29.58 18.45 49.44
C ALA A 221 -30.13 18.51 50.89
N GLU A 222 -30.40 19.70 51.41
CA GLU A 222 -30.90 19.88 52.74
C GLU A 222 -32.43 19.69 52.82
N GLN A 223 -33.17 19.87 51.72
CA GLN A 223 -34.62 19.85 51.67
C GLN A 223 -35.20 18.48 51.29
N ASP A 224 -34.52 17.76 50.38
CA ASP A 224 -34.93 16.45 49.86
C ASP A 224 -33.74 15.53 49.55
N PRO A 225 -33.20 14.83 50.55
CA PRO A 225 -32.05 13.91 50.35
C PRO A 225 -32.31 12.78 49.34
N GLN A 226 -33.56 12.36 49.15
CA GLN A 226 -33.91 11.30 48.20
C GLN A 226 -33.70 11.77 46.73
N ARG A 227 -34.01 13.03 46.43
CA ARG A 227 -33.78 13.61 45.11
C ARG A 227 -32.29 13.73 44.79
N VAL A 228 -31.44 13.92 45.80
CA VAL A 228 -30.00 13.95 45.62
C VAL A 228 -29.47 12.61 45.11
N ILE A 229 -29.93 11.49 45.65
CA ILE A 229 -29.55 10.15 45.24
C ILE A 229 -29.89 9.93 43.75
N VAL A 230 -31.13 10.30 43.36
CA VAL A 230 -31.57 10.18 41.97
C VAL A 230 -30.73 11.04 41.03
N ALA A 231 -30.36 12.26 41.43
CA ALA A 231 -29.51 13.16 40.64
C ALA A 231 -28.08 12.62 40.50
N LEU A 232 -27.51 12.01 41.56
CA LEU A 232 -26.19 11.38 41.50
C LEU A 232 -26.19 10.16 40.58
N GLU A 233 -27.23 9.32 40.61
CA GLU A 233 -27.36 8.19 39.68
C GLU A 233 -27.48 8.66 38.21
N GLN A 234 -28.12 9.78 37.94
CA GLN A 234 -28.22 10.38 36.63
C GLN A 234 -26.88 10.92 36.16
N ILE A 235 -26.10 11.58 37.02
CA ILE A 235 -24.76 12.08 36.77
C ILE A 235 -23.81 10.92 36.43
N GLU A 236 -23.85 9.86 37.24
CA GLU A 236 -23.02 8.66 37.02
C GLU A 236 -23.34 8.03 35.67
N ARG A 237 -24.61 7.86 35.34
CA ARG A 237 -25.08 7.30 34.07
C ARG A 237 -24.64 8.15 32.86
N ALA A 238 -24.86 9.48 32.96
CA ALA A 238 -24.45 10.43 31.91
C ALA A 238 -22.93 10.44 31.71
N GLY A 239 -22.17 10.37 32.82
CA GLY A 239 -20.71 10.27 32.77
C GLY A 239 -20.20 9.00 32.07
N ALA A 240 -20.77 7.85 32.45
CA ALA A 240 -20.42 6.56 31.84
C ALA A 240 -20.74 6.51 30.33
N GLU A 241 -21.90 7.04 29.93
CA GLU A 241 -22.34 7.11 28.54
C GLU A 241 -21.46 8.06 27.72
N THR A 242 -21.10 9.21 28.27
CA THR A 242 -20.17 10.17 27.64
C THR A 242 -18.80 9.54 27.43
N MET A 243 -18.25 8.86 28.44
CA MET A 243 -16.96 8.19 28.34
C MET A 243 -16.98 7.03 27.34
N ALA A 244 -18.07 6.28 27.23
CA ALA A 244 -18.23 5.24 26.23
C ALA A 244 -18.29 5.82 24.81
N SER A 245 -19.03 6.92 24.61
CA SER A 245 -19.10 7.62 23.32
C SER A 245 -17.77 8.22 22.91
N MET A 246 -17.02 8.84 23.84
CA MET A 246 -15.65 9.32 23.57
C MET A 246 -14.72 8.19 23.15
N ARG A 247 -14.77 7.04 23.82
CA ARG A 247 -13.95 5.88 23.44
C ARG A 247 -14.27 5.39 22.05
N ARG A 248 -15.54 5.34 21.66
CA ARG A 248 -15.95 4.98 20.30
C ARG A 248 -15.40 5.98 19.26
N MET A 249 -15.57 7.29 19.50
CA MET A 249 -15.09 8.34 18.60
C MET A 249 -13.56 8.30 18.43
N VAL A 250 -12.79 8.18 19.52
CA VAL A 250 -11.32 8.08 19.48
C VAL A 250 -10.88 6.79 18.80
N GLY A 251 -11.64 5.70 18.99
CA GLY A 251 -11.39 4.42 18.29
C GLY A 251 -11.46 4.54 16.77
N VAL A 252 -12.45 5.25 16.24
CA VAL A 252 -12.60 5.53 14.79
C VAL A 252 -11.43 6.37 14.26
N LEU A 253 -10.92 7.34 15.02
CA LEU A 253 -9.76 8.15 14.60
C LEU A 253 -8.46 7.37 14.53
N ARG A 254 -8.26 6.45 15.47
CA ARG A 254 -7.02 5.68 15.56
C ARG A 254 -6.94 4.58 14.51
N ASN A 255 -8.07 4.06 14.10
CA ASN A 255 -8.16 3.04 13.06
C ASN A 255 -9.53 3.18 12.36
N PRO A 256 -9.63 3.94 11.24
CA PRO A 256 -10.88 4.15 10.51
C PRO A 256 -11.56 2.85 10.07
N ASP A 257 -10.78 1.77 9.96
CA ASP A 257 -11.23 0.44 9.56
C ASP A 257 -11.52 -0.50 10.74
N ALA A 258 -11.40 0.00 12.00
CA ALA A 258 -11.72 -0.78 13.19
C ALA A 258 -13.20 -0.62 13.60
N PRO A 259 -13.87 -1.69 14.09
CA PRO A 259 -15.23 -1.57 14.62
C PRO A 259 -15.29 -0.57 15.79
N PRO A 260 -16.40 0.17 15.95
CA PRO A 260 -16.56 1.22 16.95
C PRO A 260 -16.32 0.80 18.42
N ASP A 261 -16.43 -0.50 18.71
CA ASP A 261 -16.37 -1.07 20.07
C ASP A 261 -15.05 -1.83 20.37
N ALA A 262 -13.97 -1.60 19.60
CA ALA A 262 -12.70 -2.24 19.88
C ALA A 262 -12.07 -1.73 21.19
N PRO A 263 -11.83 -2.58 22.21
CA PRO A 263 -11.25 -2.15 23.48
C PRO A 263 -9.85 -1.57 23.32
N LEU A 264 -9.54 -0.51 24.07
CA LEU A 264 -8.21 0.13 24.19
C LEU A 264 -7.25 -0.68 25.10
N ALA A 265 -7.34 -2.02 25.12
CA ALA A 265 -6.45 -2.89 25.88
C ALA A 265 -5.16 -3.19 25.12
N PRO A 266 -4.03 -3.52 25.79
CA PRO A 266 -2.84 -4.06 25.14
C PRO A 266 -3.26 -5.24 24.27
N LEU A 267 -2.54 -5.46 23.16
CA LEU A 267 -2.86 -6.42 22.10
C LEU A 267 -3.25 -7.80 22.68
N ALA A 268 -4.53 -7.98 23.02
CA ALA A 268 -5.04 -9.23 23.54
C ALA A 268 -4.91 -10.32 22.46
N GLY A 269 -4.42 -11.48 22.84
CA GLY A 269 -4.14 -12.60 21.96
C GLY A 269 -4.88 -13.87 22.38
N VAL A 270 -4.53 -14.98 21.77
CA VAL A 270 -5.15 -16.30 22.09
C VAL A 270 -4.93 -16.71 23.55
N ALA A 271 -3.90 -16.21 24.22
CA ALA A 271 -3.67 -16.43 25.66
C ALA A 271 -4.77 -15.81 26.53
N ASP A 272 -5.44 -14.77 26.03
CA ASP A 272 -6.48 -14.03 26.74
C ASP A 272 -7.90 -14.57 26.45
N LEU A 273 -8.03 -15.69 25.72
CA LEU A 273 -9.33 -16.28 25.38
C LEU A 273 -10.06 -16.81 26.61
N ALA A 274 -9.35 -17.40 27.59
CA ALA A 274 -10.01 -17.92 28.80
C ALA A 274 -10.63 -16.79 29.62
N PRO A 275 -9.96 -15.67 29.95
CA PRO A 275 -10.59 -14.49 30.56
C PRO A 275 -11.78 -13.92 29.75
N LEU A 276 -11.66 -13.88 28.42
CA LEU A 276 -12.73 -13.41 27.55
C LEU A 276 -14.00 -14.24 27.69
N LEU A 277 -13.87 -15.59 27.66
CA LEU A 277 -15.00 -16.49 27.82
C LEU A 277 -15.59 -16.41 29.22
N GLN A 278 -14.77 -16.23 30.24
CA GLN A 278 -15.21 -16.06 31.62
C GLN A 278 -16.08 -14.81 31.76
N GLY A 279 -15.64 -13.64 31.23
CA GLY A 279 -16.44 -12.43 31.20
C GLY A 279 -17.73 -12.56 30.39
N HIS A 280 -17.75 -13.38 29.32
CA HIS A 280 -18.99 -13.69 28.61
C HIS A 280 -19.92 -14.53 29.48
N ASN A 281 -19.44 -15.55 30.16
CA ASN A 281 -20.24 -16.47 30.98
C ASN A 281 -20.87 -15.75 32.18
N ASP A 282 -20.23 -14.70 32.72
CA ASP A 282 -20.76 -13.91 33.81
C ASP A 282 -21.96 -13.03 33.38
N THR A 283 -22.14 -12.81 32.08
CA THR A 283 -23.13 -11.86 31.54
C THR A 283 -24.22 -12.51 30.67
N THR A 284 -24.21 -13.85 30.48
CA THR A 284 -25.15 -14.54 29.60
C THR A 284 -25.68 -15.84 30.17
N ASN A 285 -26.87 -16.24 29.70
CA ASN A 285 -27.47 -17.55 30.02
C ASN A 285 -26.98 -18.67 29.08
N ALA A 286 -26.19 -18.33 28.06
CA ALA A 286 -25.59 -19.28 27.09
C ALA A 286 -24.08 -19.36 27.34
N PRO A 287 -23.59 -20.22 28.26
CA PRO A 287 -22.20 -20.28 28.62
C PRO A 287 -21.32 -20.75 27.44
N ALA A 288 -20.20 -20.09 27.26
CA ALA A 288 -19.20 -20.45 26.26
C ALA A 288 -18.18 -21.44 26.84
N ARG A 289 -17.81 -22.46 26.06
CA ARG A 289 -16.77 -23.43 26.41
C ARG A 289 -15.62 -23.35 25.42
N LEU A 290 -14.38 -23.26 25.96
CA LEU A 290 -13.17 -23.22 25.15
C LEU A 290 -12.58 -24.63 25.03
N TYR A 291 -12.31 -25.05 23.79
CA TYR A 291 -11.60 -26.29 23.43
C TYR A 291 -10.34 -25.90 22.70
N VAL A 292 -9.18 -26.30 23.26
CA VAL A 292 -7.87 -26.02 22.69
C VAL A 292 -7.22 -27.35 22.28
N ASP A 293 -6.74 -27.42 21.04
CA ASP A 293 -6.07 -28.58 20.48
C ASP A 293 -4.71 -28.13 19.88
N GLY A 294 -3.63 -28.56 20.51
CA GLY A 294 -2.25 -28.16 20.20
C GLY A 294 -1.75 -26.96 21.00
N PRO A 295 -0.43 -26.73 21.03
CA PRO A 295 0.19 -25.63 21.77
C PRO A 295 -0.12 -24.29 21.08
N LEU A 296 -0.55 -23.30 21.85
CA LEU A 296 -0.84 -21.95 21.36
C LEU A 296 0.33 -20.96 21.60
N ASP A 297 1.44 -21.45 22.13
CA ASP A 297 2.66 -20.67 22.32
C ASP A 297 3.31 -20.38 20.97
N GLU A 298 4.08 -19.29 20.90
CA GLU A 298 4.85 -18.89 19.72
C GLU A 298 4.03 -18.66 18.44
N LEU A 299 2.80 -18.20 18.57
CA LEU A 299 2.01 -17.75 17.42
C LEU A 299 2.47 -16.37 16.97
N PRO A 300 2.51 -16.07 15.67
CA PRO A 300 2.70 -14.71 15.18
C PRO A 300 1.70 -13.77 15.85
N VAL A 301 2.16 -12.59 16.27
CA VAL A 301 1.33 -11.62 17.03
C VAL A 301 0.07 -11.25 16.25
N GLU A 302 0.20 -11.07 14.94
CA GLU A 302 -0.91 -10.71 14.04
C GLU A 302 -1.95 -11.84 13.94
N VAL A 303 -1.52 -13.10 13.95
CA VAL A 303 -2.41 -14.27 13.94
C VAL A 303 -3.10 -14.41 15.30
N SER A 304 -2.34 -14.30 16.39
CA SER A 304 -2.84 -14.41 17.75
C SER A 304 -3.92 -13.35 18.05
N THR A 305 -3.67 -12.08 17.71
CA THR A 305 -4.62 -10.98 17.91
C THR A 305 -5.84 -11.07 17.00
N SER A 306 -5.67 -11.57 15.77
CA SER A 306 -6.79 -11.75 14.84
C SER A 306 -7.69 -12.91 15.26
N ALA A 307 -7.11 -14.00 15.77
CA ALA A 307 -7.84 -15.14 16.33
C ALA A 307 -8.68 -14.72 17.55
N TYR A 308 -8.09 -13.94 18.46
CA TYR A 308 -8.82 -13.36 19.59
C TYR A 308 -10.04 -12.55 19.14
N ARG A 309 -9.88 -11.68 18.13
CA ARG A 309 -10.98 -10.87 17.60
C ARG A 309 -12.08 -11.71 16.94
N VAL A 310 -11.73 -12.79 16.25
CA VAL A 310 -12.73 -13.73 15.69
C VAL A 310 -13.59 -14.32 16.80
N VAL A 311 -12.97 -14.75 17.91
CA VAL A 311 -13.71 -15.29 19.06
C VAL A 311 -14.57 -14.22 19.72
N MET A 312 -14.03 -13.03 19.97
CA MET A 312 -14.75 -11.91 20.57
C MET A 312 -16.01 -11.53 19.77
N GLU A 313 -15.87 -11.42 18.46
CA GLU A 313 -16.98 -11.09 17.55
C GLU A 313 -17.99 -12.24 17.49
N GLY A 314 -17.53 -13.50 17.47
CA GLY A 314 -18.40 -14.68 17.50
C GLY A 314 -19.24 -14.73 18.79
N LEU A 315 -18.64 -14.47 19.94
CA LEU A 315 -19.36 -14.39 21.24
C LEU A 315 -20.36 -13.22 21.28
N THR A 316 -19.96 -12.07 20.74
CA THR A 316 -20.84 -10.89 20.63
C THR A 316 -22.05 -11.20 19.76
N ASN A 317 -21.81 -11.84 18.60
CA ASN A 317 -22.85 -12.23 17.67
C ASN A 317 -23.80 -13.29 18.26
N ALA A 318 -23.27 -14.26 19.02
CA ALA A 318 -24.08 -15.24 19.72
C ALA A 318 -25.01 -14.55 20.73
N ARG A 319 -24.48 -13.63 21.54
CA ARG A 319 -25.25 -12.86 22.52
C ARG A 319 -26.34 -11.99 21.88
N GLN A 320 -26.02 -11.32 20.76
CA GLN A 320 -26.97 -10.39 20.13
C GLN A 320 -28.00 -11.07 19.25
N HIS A 321 -27.64 -12.19 18.63
CA HIS A 321 -28.41 -12.80 17.54
C HIS A 321 -28.91 -14.23 17.84
N ALA A 322 -28.52 -14.83 18.97
CA ALA A 322 -28.99 -16.14 19.40
C ALA A 322 -29.54 -16.10 20.85
N PRO A 323 -30.61 -15.37 21.11
CA PRO A 323 -31.16 -15.25 22.47
C PRO A 323 -31.69 -16.58 23.03
N ASP A 324 -31.96 -17.53 22.16
CA ASP A 324 -32.42 -18.89 22.43
C ASP A 324 -31.30 -19.93 22.51
N ALA A 325 -30.05 -19.54 22.31
CA ALA A 325 -28.91 -20.42 22.49
C ALA A 325 -28.76 -20.87 23.95
N ARG A 326 -28.41 -22.13 24.14
CA ARG A 326 -28.12 -22.73 25.44
C ARG A 326 -26.64 -22.84 25.72
N SER A 327 -25.83 -22.86 24.66
CA SER A 327 -24.38 -22.94 24.78
C SER A 327 -23.68 -22.37 23.55
N VAL A 328 -22.43 -21.90 23.77
CA VAL A 328 -21.52 -21.49 22.70
C VAL A 328 -20.25 -22.35 22.80
N ALA A 329 -19.86 -22.98 21.71
CA ALA A 329 -18.61 -23.76 21.63
C ALA A 329 -17.55 -22.90 20.91
N VAL A 330 -16.41 -22.69 21.55
CA VAL A 330 -15.24 -22.05 20.97
C VAL A 330 -14.14 -23.10 20.84
N SER A 331 -13.68 -23.38 19.64
CA SER A 331 -12.56 -24.30 19.42
C SER A 331 -11.41 -23.60 18.71
N VAL A 332 -10.21 -23.78 19.24
CA VAL A 332 -8.96 -23.29 18.68
C VAL A 332 -8.03 -24.48 18.50
N ARG A 333 -7.71 -24.79 17.24
CA ARG A 333 -6.84 -25.91 16.88
C ARG A 333 -5.62 -25.41 16.15
N ARG A 334 -4.44 -25.77 16.63
CA ARG A 334 -3.16 -25.55 15.93
C ARG A 334 -2.73 -26.82 15.20
N THR A 335 -2.51 -26.70 13.90
CA THR A 335 -1.79 -27.67 13.08
C THR A 335 -0.39 -27.13 12.73
N PRO A 336 0.51 -27.91 12.11
CA PRO A 336 1.84 -27.42 11.72
C PRO A 336 1.79 -26.19 10.79
N ASP A 337 0.75 -26.07 9.98
CA ASP A 337 0.67 -25.02 8.96
C ASP A 337 -0.47 -24.00 9.19
N TRP A 338 -1.43 -24.31 10.08
CA TRP A 338 -2.63 -23.49 10.26
C TRP A 338 -3.05 -23.35 11.71
N LEU A 339 -3.60 -22.21 12.06
CA LEU A 339 -4.44 -22.01 13.24
C LEU A 339 -5.90 -21.93 12.80
N LEU A 340 -6.71 -22.87 13.29
CA LEU A 340 -8.14 -22.96 13.01
C LEU A 340 -8.92 -22.47 14.21
N VAL A 341 -9.85 -21.56 14.00
CA VAL A 341 -10.70 -20.97 15.04
C VAL A 341 -12.15 -21.17 14.63
N ARG A 342 -12.96 -21.77 15.50
CA ARG A 342 -14.38 -21.95 15.30
C ARG A 342 -15.15 -21.44 16.49
N VAL A 343 -16.21 -20.68 16.25
CA VAL A 343 -17.22 -20.29 17.24
C VAL A 343 -18.57 -20.76 16.74
N ALA A 344 -19.27 -21.55 17.52
CA ALA A 344 -20.58 -22.13 17.18
C ALA A 344 -21.55 -21.96 18.34
N ASP A 345 -22.74 -21.46 18.07
CA ASP A 345 -23.88 -21.47 19.01
C ASP A 345 -24.89 -22.56 18.59
N ASP A 346 -25.74 -22.94 19.52
CA ASP A 346 -26.81 -23.95 19.35
C ASP A 346 -28.22 -23.31 19.25
N GLY A 347 -28.30 -22.01 18.89
CA GLY A 347 -29.59 -21.30 18.78
C GLY A 347 -30.46 -21.87 17.64
N ALA A 348 -31.76 -21.96 17.90
CA ALA A 348 -32.73 -22.55 16.97
C ALA A 348 -33.31 -21.55 15.98
N THR A 349 -33.14 -20.25 16.21
CA THR A 349 -33.74 -19.21 15.36
C THR A 349 -33.09 -19.14 13.99
N PRO A 350 -33.86 -19.32 12.88
CA PRO A 350 -33.32 -19.22 11.53
C PRO A 350 -32.76 -17.82 11.29
N ARG A 351 -31.45 -17.70 11.13
CA ARG A 351 -30.80 -16.45 10.75
C ARG A 351 -30.84 -16.33 9.23
N THR A 352 -31.71 -15.46 8.72
CA THR A 352 -31.60 -15.00 7.35
C THR A 352 -30.31 -14.17 7.23
N ALA A 353 -29.63 -14.28 6.08
CA ALA A 353 -28.43 -13.48 5.79
C ALA A 353 -28.72 -12.01 6.13
N PRO A 354 -27.75 -11.27 6.71
CA PRO A 354 -27.99 -9.96 7.30
C PRO A 354 -28.61 -9.02 6.29
N ALA A 355 -29.79 -8.48 6.62
CA ALA A 355 -30.38 -7.35 5.92
C ALA A 355 -29.35 -6.19 5.96
N ARG A 356 -29.21 -5.46 4.86
CA ARG A 356 -28.31 -4.32 4.69
C ARG A 356 -28.38 -3.40 5.91
N GLY A 357 -27.36 -3.39 6.77
CA GLY A 357 -27.28 -2.43 7.87
C GLY A 357 -26.44 -2.81 9.09
N HIS A 358 -26.21 -4.09 9.38
CA HIS A 358 -25.53 -4.55 10.61
C HIS A 358 -24.30 -5.46 10.38
N GLY A 359 -23.77 -5.51 9.17
CA GLY A 359 -22.72 -6.46 8.76
C GLY A 359 -21.27 -5.96 8.83
N PHE A 360 -20.97 -4.85 9.49
CA PHE A 360 -19.62 -4.27 9.50
C PHE A 360 -18.60 -5.12 10.27
N GLY A 361 -19.00 -5.84 11.33
CA GLY A 361 -18.11 -6.68 12.12
C GLY A 361 -17.52 -7.84 11.33
N LEU A 362 -18.35 -8.61 10.63
CA LEU A 362 -17.91 -9.73 9.80
C LEU A 362 -17.12 -9.27 8.56
N LEU A 363 -17.45 -8.11 7.98
CA LEU A 363 -16.73 -7.55 6.85
C LEU A 363 -15.29 -7.19 7.23
N GLY A 364 -15.11 -6.46 8.33
CA GLY A 364 -13.78 -6.09 8.84
C GLY A 364 -12.95 -7.30 9.27
N LEU A 365 -13.58 -8.34 9.85
CA LEU A 365 -12.91 -9.61 10.14
C LEU A 365 -12.46 -10.31 8.84
N THR A 366 -13.30 -10.33 7.81
CA THR A 366 -12.99 -10.96 6.53
C THR A 366 -11.78 -10.29 5.87
N GLU A 367 -11.72 -8.98 5.85
CA GLU A 367 -10.59 -8.23 5.30
C GLU A 367 -9.29 -8.52 6.08
N ARG A 368 -9.35 -8.55 7.40
CA ARG A 368 -8.20 -8.83 8.28
C ARG A 368 -7.68 -10.25 8.11
N VAL A 369 -8.56 -11.26 8.12
CA VAL A 369 -8.18 -12.66 7.94
C VAL A 369 -7.55 -12.87 6.56
N ARG A 370 -8.12 -12.28 5.51
CA ARG A 370 -7.57 -12.32 4.15
C ARG A 370 -6.24 -11.60 4.02
N ALA A 371 -6.03 -10.50 4.72
CA ALA A 371 -4.75 -9.77 4.73
C ALA A 371 -3.59 -10.63 5.28
N LEU A 372 -3.91 -11.58 6.17
CA LEU A 372 -2.96 -12.57 6.69
C LEU A 372 -2.86 -13.85 5.81
N GLY A 373 -3.51 -13.87 4.65
CA GLY A 373 -3.55 -15.05 3.77
C GLY A 373 -4.49 -16.17 4.27
N GLY A 374 -5.35 -15.87 5.24
CA GLY A 374 -6.31 -16.77 5.82
C GLY A 374 -7.67 -16.77 5.11
N THR A 375 -8.58 -17.61 5.60
CA THR A 375 -9.97 -17.71 5.14
C THR A 375 -10.91 -17.62 6.33
N ILE A 376 -12.10 -17.02 6.12
CA ILE A 376 -13.16 -16.94 7.11
C ILE A 376 -14.50 -17.21 6.44
N THR A 377 -15.35 -17.98 7.11
CA THR A 377 -16.72 -18.27 6.69
C THR A 377 -17.66 -18.15 7.87
N ALA A 378 -18.88 -17.66 7.62
CA ALA A 378 -19.93 -17.55 8.61
C ALA A 378 -21.26 -18.01 8.00
N GLY A 379 -21.99 -18.86 8.71
CA GLY A 379 -23.23 -19.39 8.20
C GLY A 379 -23.96 -20.32 9.19
N PRO A 380 -25.15 -20.84 8.79
CA PRO A 380 -25.89 -21.79 9.61
C PRO A 380 -25.10 -23.08 9.81
N GLY A 381 -25.10 -23.60 11.04
CA GLY A 381 -24.50 -24.88 11.38
C GLY A 381 -25.30 -26.06 10.86
N ILE A 382 -24.64 -27.20 10.55
CA ILE A 382 -25.26 -28.42 10.07
C ILE A 382 -26.24 -29.00 11.12
N SER A 383 -25.92 -28.80 12.41
CA SER A 383 -26.74 -29.29 13.53
C SER A 383 -27.70 -28.21 14.08
N GLY A 384 -27.93 -27.14 13.34
CA GLY A 384 -28.58 -25.91 13.80
C GLY A 384 -27.59 -24.90 14.33
N GLY A 385 -28.10 -23.71 14.76
CA GLY A 385 -27.29 -22.61 15.24
C GLY A 385 -26.49 -21.89 14.14
N TRP A 386 -25.50 -21.12 14.55
CA TRP A 386 -24.62 -20.36 13.66
C TRP A 386 -23.15 -20.71 13.92
N VAL A 387 -22.39 -20.80 12.87
CA VAL A 387 -20.97 -21.14 12.93
C VAL A 387 -20.14 -20.05 12.23
N LEU A 388 -19.10 -19.61 12.91
CA LEU A 388 -18.04 -18.72 12.40
C LEU A 388 -16.74 -19.52 12.40
N ASP A 389 -16.20 -19.79 11.23
CA ASP A 389 -14.95 -20.52 11.01
C ASP A 389 -13.89 -19.60 10.43
N ALA A 390 -12.69 -19.59 11.02
CA ALA A 390 -11.54 -18.88 10.48
C ALA A 390 -10.30 -19.78 10.47
N ALA A 391 -9.49 -19.66 9.41
CA ALA A 391 -8.22 -20.37 9.27
C ALA A 391 -7.10 -19.37 8.95
N PHE A 392 -6.03 -19.41 9.73
CA PHE A 392 -4.85 -18.53 9.60
C PHE A 392 -3.63 -19.38 9.25
N PRO A 393 -2.85 -19.06 8.19
CA PRO A 393 -1.61 -19.73 7.90
C PRO A 393 -0.55 -19.36 8.94
N LEU A 394 0.16 -20.36 9.50
CA LEU A 394 1.24 -20.16 10.46
C LEU A 394 2.61 -20.04 9.79
N ARG A 395 2.76 -20.57 8.59
CA ARG A 395 3.92 -20.32 7.75
C ARG A 395 3.62 -19.08 6.90
N SER A 396 4.39 -18.03 7.08
CA SER A 396 4.43 -16.95 6.10
C SER A 396 4.70 -17.60 4.75
N ALA A 397 3.83 -17.39 3.76
CA ALA A 397 4.16 -17.72 2.38
C ALA A 397 5.45 -16.95 2.06
N ALA A 398 6.59 -17.63 2.23
CA ALA A 398 7.86 -17.12 1.76
C ALA A 398 7.63 -16.78 0.30
N VAL A 399 7.75 -15.50 0.00
CA VAL A 399 7.67 -14.92 -1.33
C VAL A 399 8.40 -15.87 -2.27
N ALA A 400 7.65 -16.61 -3.07
CA ALA A 400 8.20 -17.31 -4.22
C ALA A 400 8.82 -16.21 -5.11
N ARG A 401 10.15 -16.20 -5.10
CA ARG A 401 10.98 -15.33 -5.93
C ARG A 401 10.87 -15.71 -7.40
#